data_81b568179fe2f0478ecfcaaa0fb8e74d
#
_entry.id   81b568179fe2f0478ecfcaaa0fb8e74d
#
_cell.length_a   1.000
_cell.length_b   1.000
_cell.length_c   1.000
_cell.angle_alpha   90.00
_cell.angle_beta   90.00
_cell.angle_gamma   90.00
#
_symmetry.space_group_name_H-M   'P 1'
#
loop_
_entity.id
_entity.type
_entity.pdbx_description
1 polymer ?
#
loop_
_entity_poly.entity_id
_entity_poly.type
_entity_poly.pdbx_seq_one_letter_code
_entity_poly.pdbx_strand_id
1 'polypeptide(L)'
;MTWQALRHRIALFTLLLLTAGVCVGCMDGTVYHHYEPIPVAGWEKTDTIMFCVPPIDEDGLYNIRLGLRTTGQYPFMSITLIAEMQTIAVADTMNEKPVADSLSQKPLADSLRIKSLADSPSIKPLADSLNIEPVASTLSRERPIIRYNLPCRLMNKSGHTQGQGINYYQYEFIVADIPLNAGDSLRIGIRHDMKREILPGLSDLGIIIRKK
;
A
#
# COMPACT_ATOMS: atom_id res chain seq x y z
N MET A 1 6.79 46.98 43.00
CA MET A 1 7.04 45.65 42.32
C MET A 1 8.46 45.28 42.63
N THR A 2 8.70 44.21 43.38
CA THR A 2 10.04 43.84 43.84
C THR A 2 10.84 43.19 42.73
N TRP A 3 12.08 43.53 42.58
CA TRP A 3 12.99 43.02 41.54
C TRP A 3 13.06 41.47 41.52
N GLN A 4 12.80 40.83 42.63
CA GLN A 4 12.66 39.37 42.74
C GLN A 4 11.43 38.81 42.00
N ALA A 5 10.29 39.48 42.05
CA ALA A 5 9.10 39.03 41.34
C ALA A 5 9.26 39.11 39.81
N LEU A 6 10.02 40.08 39.32
CA LEU A 6 10.36 40.20 37.90
C LEU A 6 11.29 39.06 37.42
N ARG A 7 12.30 38.74 38.23
CA ARG A 7 13.21 37.63 37.93
C ARG A 7 12.50 36.28 37.89
N HIS A 8 11.58 36.00 38.81
CA HIS A 8 10.79 34.75 38.78
C HIS A 8 9.85 34.68 37.56
N ARG A 9 9.27 35.77 37.14
CA ARG A 9 8.43 35.79 35.94
C ARG A 9 9.28 35.55 34.67
N ILE A 10 10.44 36.14 34.56
CA ILE A 10 11.36 35.92 33.44
C ILE A 10 11.85 34.45 33.43
N ALA A 11 12.22 33.90 34.59
CA ALA A 11 12.65 32.50 34.69
C ALA A 11 11.54 31.51 34.35
N LEU A 12 10.29 31.77 34.74
CA LEU A 12 9.13 30.97 34.36
C LEU A 12 8.83 31.07 32.86
N PHE A 13 8.96 32.26 32.28
CA PHE A 13 8.73 32.47 30.84
C PHE A 13 9.84 31.79 30.00
N THR A 14 11.11 31.85 30.42
CA THR A 14 12.22 31.14 29.74
C THR A 14 12.08 29.64 29.88
N LEU A 15 11.64 29.13 31.04
CA LEU A 15 11.37 27.70 31.23
C LEU A 15 10.21 27.22 30.35
N LEU A 16 9.14 28.02 30.25
CA LEU A 16 8.00 27.72 29.37
C LEU A 16 8.37 27.73 27.89
N LEU A 17 9.22 28.68 27.46
CA LEU A 17 9.75 28.71 26.09
C LEU A 17 10.66 27.52 25.78
N LEU A 18 11.47 27.09 26.75
CA LEU A 18 12.35 25.94 26.61
C LEU A 18 11.56 24.63 26.49
N THR A 19 10.46 24.49 27.26
CA THR A 19 9.58 23.30 27.17
C THR A 19 8.76 23.26 25.91
N ALA A 20 8.31 24.42 25.39
CA ALA A 20 7.57 24.51 24.13
C ALA A 20 8.43 24.13 22.90
N GLY A 21 9.74 24.38 22.96
CA GLY A 21 10.67 24.05 21.87
C GLY A 21 10.96 22.54 21.69
N VAL A 22 10.67 21.71 22.70
CA VAL A 22 10.96 20.26 22.67
C VAL A 22 9.86 19.45 21.96
N CYS A 23 8.68 20.05 21.71
CA CYS A 23 7.52 19.37 21.10
C CYS A 23 7.50 19.41 19.57
N VAL A 24 8.55 19.90 18.89
CA VAL A 24 8.65 19.78 17.43
C VAL A 24 9.10 18.35 17.11
N GLY A 25 8.16 17.41 17.17
CA GLY A 25 8.36 16.05 16.69
C GLY A 25 8.71 16.12 15.20
N CYS A 26 9.85 15.53 14.80
CA CYS A 26 10.17 15.31 13.40
C CYS A 26 9.06 14.42 12.80
N MET A 27 8.18 14.97 12.00
CA MET A 27 7.33 14.18 11.10
C MET A 27 8.26 13.64 10.01
N ASP A 28 8.62 12.37 10.11
CA ASP A 28 9.54 11.72 9.17
C ASP A 28 8.90 11.38 7.81
N GLY A 29 7.67 11.83 7.58
CA GLY A 29 6.91 11.60 6.34
C GLY A 29 6.55 10.13 6.10
N THR A 30 6.72 9.25 7.10
CA THR A 30 6.37 7.83 6.97
C THR A 30 4.85 7.67 6.99
N VAL A 31 4.29 7.19 5.88
CA VAL A 31 2.84 6.94 5.72
C VAL A 31 2.48 5.47 5.91
N TYR A 32 3.44 4.57 5.71
CA TYR A 32 3.26 3.14 5.94
C TYR A 32 4.54 2.50 6.44
N HIS A 33 4.41 1.64 7.47
CA HIS A 33 5.53 0.91 8.04
C HIS A 33 5.02 -0.40 8.63
N HIS A 34 5.28 -1.51 7.94
CA HIS A 34 4.82 -2.82 8.36
C HIS A 34 5.88 -3.89 8.09
N TYR A 35 6.04 -4.83 9.03
CA TYR A 35 6.91 -5.98 8.92
C TYR A 35 6.10 -7.26 9.09
N GLU A 36 6.37 -8.23 8.21
CA GLU A 36 5.86 -9.60 8.30
C GLU A 36 6.96 -10.54 8.78
N PRO A 37 6.67 -11.41 9.75
CA PRO A 37 7.64 -12.37 10.25
C PRO A 37 7.90 -13.47 9.22
N ILE A 38 9.16 -13.88 9.13
CA ILE A 38 9.59 -15.03 8.32
C ILE A 38 9.65 -16.27 9.22
N PRO A 39 9.15 -17.43 8.78
CA PRO A 39 9.20 -18.65 9.58
C PRO A 39 10.62 -19.00 10.04
N VAL A 40 10.76 -19.45 11.29
CA VAL A 40 12.07 -19.83 11.87
C VAL A 40 12.74 -20.97 11.10
N ALA A 41 11.95 -21.83 10.45
CA ALA A 41 12.45 -22.88 9.56
C ALA A 41 13.18 -22.35 8.31
N GLY A 42 12.98 -21.06 8.01
CA GLY A 42 13.55 -20.36 6.86
C GLY A 42 12.47 -19.91 5.87
N TRP A 43 12.86 -19.05 4.96
CA TRP A 43 12.00 -18.53 3.89
C TRP A 43 12.12 -19.40 2.66
N GLU A 44 11.01 -19.98 2.21
CA GLU A 44 10.99 -20.82 1.01
C GLU A 44 10.98 -19.96 -0.25
N LYS A 45 11.67 -20.45 -1.31
CA LYS A 45 11.80 -19.74 -2.60
C LYS A 45 10.45 -19.51 -3.29
N THR A 46 9.51 -20.41 -3.08
CA THR A 46 8.16 -20.35 -3.64
C THR A 46 7.25 -19.41 -2.87
N ASP A 47 7.62 -19.05 -1.64
CA ASP A 47 6.80 -18.19 -0.79
C ASP A 47 6.96 -16.73 -1.18
N THR A 48 5.82 -16.08 -1.41
CA THR A 48 5.73 -14.65 -1.65
C THR A 48 5.08 -13.98 -0.44
N ILE A 49 5.82 -13.10 0.21
CA ILE A 49 5.29 -12.28 1.31
C ILE A 49 4.54 -11.09 0.72
N MET A 50 3.26 -10.95 1.07
CA MET A 50 2.36 -9.95 0.51
C MET A 50 2.11 -8.81 1.47
N PHE A 51 2.20 -7.58 0.98
CA PHE A 51 1.86 -6.36 1.69
C PHE A 51 0.70 -5.66 0.99
N CYS A 52 -0.34 -5.35 1.74
CA CYS A 52 -1.47 -4.56 1.28
C CYS A 52 -1.41 -3.20 1.96
N VAL A 53 -0.99 -2.19 1.20
CA VAL A 53 -0.91 -0.81 1.68
C VAL A 53 -2.30 -0.17 1.53
N PRO A 54 -2.87 0.40 2.59
CA PRO A 54 -4.15 1.07 2.53
C PRO A 54 -4.09 2.28 1.58
N PRO A 55 -5.25 2.85 1.20
CA PRO A 55 -5.29 4.05 0.38
C PRO A 55 -4.45 5.18 0.98
N ILE A 56 -3.68 5.87 0.13
CA ILE A 56 -2.84 7.01 0.49
C ILE A 56 -3.73 8.25 0.61
N ASP A 57 -3.47 9.09 1.63
CA ASP A 57 -4.32 10.24 1.94
C ASP A 57 -4.05 11.45 1.04
N GLU A 58 -2.85 11.59 0.48
CA GLU A 58 -2.41 12.78 -0.25
C GLU A 58 -1.66 12.44 -1.54
N ASP A 59 -1.82 13.30 -2.55
CA ASP A 59 -1.01 13.21 -3.77
C ASP A 59 0.47 13.49 -3.45
N GLY A 60 1.36 12.80 -4.15
CA GLY A 60 2.77 13.08 -3.99
C GLY A 60 3.71 12.04 -4.60
N LEU A 61 5.00 12.30 -4.42
CA LEU A 61 6.06 11.36 -4.74
C LEU A 61 6.40 10.56 -3.47
N TYR A 62 6.35 9.25 -3.57
CA TYR A 62 6.57 8.34 -2.45
C TYR A 62 7.80 7.48 -2.67
N ASN A 63 8.66 7.42 -1.66
CA ASN A 63 9.81 6.53 -1.63
C ASN A 63 9.43 5.21 -0.98
N ILE A 64 9.45 4.13 -1.75
CA ILE A 64 9.19 2.78 -1.29
C ILE A 64 10.51 2.14 -0.88
N ARG A 65 10.58 1.66 0.34
CA ARG A 65 11.75 0.97 0.90
C ARG A 65 11.37 -0.41 1.37
N LEU A 66 12.29 -1.33 1.19
CA LEU A 66 12.24 -2.66 1.75
C LEU A 66 13.09 -2.68 3.03
N GLY A 67 12.48 -3.12 4.12
CA GLY A 67 13.14 -3.41 5.38
C GLY A 67 13.43 -4.92 5.49
N LEU A 68 14.64 -5.29 5.85
CA LEU A 68 15.03 -6.68 6.06
C LEU A 68 15.66 -6.82 7.44
N ARG A 69 15.23 -7.80 8.22
CA ARG A 69 15.86 -8.18 9.49
C ARG A 69 16.46 -9.57 9.39
N THR A 70 17.73 -9.68 9.77
CA THR A 70 18.43 -10.97 9.81
C THR A 70 18.93 -11.26 11.20
N THR A 71 19.00 -12.53 11.55
CA THR A 71 19.75 -12.99 12.71
C THR A 71 21.24 -13.15 12.35
N GLY A 72 22.09 -13.35 13.35
CA GLY A 72 23.52 -13.68 13.11
C GLY A 72 23.74 -15.03 12.39
N GLN A 73 22.69 -15.81 12.18
CA GLN A 73 22.73 -17.11 11.50
C GLN A 73 22.57 -17.03 9.98
N TYR A 74 22.28 -15.84 9.42
CA TYR A 74 22.20 -15.69 7.97
C TYR A 74 23.58 -15.87 7.32
N PRO A 75 23.78 -16.89 6.44
CA PRO A 75 25.12 -17.31 6.04
C PRO A 75 25.68 -16.58 4.81
N PHE A 76 24.91 -15.68 4.18
CA PHE A 76 25.32 -15.06 2.92
C PHE A 76 25.64 -13.57 3.10
N MET A 77 26.55 -13.06 2.24
CA MET A 77 26.94 -11.65 2.21
C MET A 77 25.91 -10.74 1.55
N SER A 78 24.98 -11.32 0.79
CA SER A 78 23.93 -10.60 0.06
C SER A 78 22.70 -11.47 -0.10
N ILE A 79 21.59 -10.83 -0.44
CA ILE A 79 20.35 -11.49 -0.86
C ILE A 79 19.83 -10.82 -2.11
N THR A 80 19.32 -11.60 -3.05
CA THR A 80 18.59 -11.08 -4.21
C THR A 80 17.11 -11.28 -3.97
N LEU A 81 16.35 -10.19 -4.06
CA LEU A 81 14.92 -10.18 -3.89
C LEU A 81 14.24 -9.70 -5.17
N ILE A 82 13.03 -10.19 -5.40
CA ILE A 82 12.15 -9.72 -6.45
C ILE A 82 10.94 -9.10 -5.75
N ALA A 83 10.71 -7.81 -6.03
CA ALA A 83 9.51 -7.11 -5.58
C ALA A 83 8.58 -6.91 -6.78
N GLU A 84 7.34 -7.38 -6.67
CA GLU A 84 6.26 -7.18 -7.63
C GLU A 84 5.26 -6.21 -7.02
N MET A 85 5.07 -5.07 -7.68
CA MET A 85 4.25 -3.99 -7.16
C MET A 85 3.13 -3.64 -8.14
N GLN A 86 1.93 -3.52 -7.60
CA GLN A 86 0.73 -3.13 -8.32
C GLN A 86 0.04 -1.97 -7.60
N THR A 87 -0.20 -0.89 -8.33
CA THR A 87 -1.01 0.23 -7.84
C THR A 87 -2.46 -0.01 -8.21
N ILE A 88 -3.34 0.12 -7.24
CA ILE A 88 -4.79 0.02 -7.40
C ILE A 88 -5.34 1.44 -7.25
N ALA A 89 -5.71 2.05 -8.37
CA ALA A 89 -6.28 3.39 -8.38
C ALA A 89 -7.78 3.33 -8.08
N VAL A 90 -8.26 4.24 -7.23
CA VAL A 90 -9.72 4.48 -7.12
C VAL A 90 -10.16 5.20 -8.40
N ALA A 91 -11.07 4.58 -9.16
CA ALA A 91 -11.65 5.24 -10.33
C ALA A 91 -12.41 6.48 -9.85
N ASP A 92 -11.96 7.66 -10.30
CA ASP A 92 -12.69 8.90 -10.11
C ASP A 92 -14.08 8.77 -10.76
N THR A 93 -15.10 8.52 -9.95
CA THR A 93 -16.51 8.47 -10.38
C THR A 93 -17.06 9.87 -10.71
N MET A 94 -16.21 10.90 -10.81
CA MET A 94 -16.62 12.30 -10.86
C MET A 94 -16.33 13.01 -12.18
N ASN A 95 -16.11 12.35 -13.32
CA ASN A 95 -15.97 13.10 -14.57
C ASN A 95 -16.46 12.39 -15.84
N GLU A 96 -17.55 11.62 -15.79
CA GLU A 96 -18.36 11.40 -16.98
C GLU A 96 -19.40 12.52 -17.07
N LYS A 97 -19.03 13.57 -17.79
CA LYS A 97 -19.97 14.55 -18.35
C LYS A 97 -20.99 13.75 -19.14
N PRO A 98 -22.31 13.84 -18.86
CA PRO A 98 -23.28 13.15 -19.67
C PRO A 98 -23.24 13.75 -21.07
N VAL A 99 -22.76 12.99 -22.04
CA VAL A 99 -22.93 13.28 -23.45
C VAL A 99 -24.42 13.05 -23.72
N ALA A 100 -25.16 14.16 -23.72
CA ALA A 100 -26.52 14.19 -24.23
C ALA A 100 -26.43 14.04 -25.74
N ASP A 101 -26.39 12.80 -26.21
CA ASP A 101 -26.62 12.50 -27.62
C ASP A 101 -28.12 12.60 -27.89
N SER A 102 -28.45 13.67 -28.57
CA SER A 102 -29.70 13.90 -29.23
C SER A 102 -29.90 12.87 -30.37
N LEU A 103 -30.50 11.75 -30.05
CA LEU A 103 -31.08 10.86 -31.08
C LEU A 103 -32.56 11.15 -31.22
N SER A 104 -32.83 12.02 -32.19
CA SER A 104 -34.11 12.19 -32.83
C SER A 104 -34.58 10.84 -33.42
N GLN A 105 -35.48 10.15 -32.75
CA GLN A 105 -36.17 8.97 -33.33
C GLN A 105 -37.46 9.40 -33.99
N LYS A 106 -37.43 9.27 -35.30
CA LYS A 106 -38.59 9.31 -36.19
C LYS A 106 -39.36 8.02 -36.05
N PRO A 107 -40.69 8.02 -35.90
CA PRO A 107 -41.49 6.78 -35.81
C PRO A 107 -41.72 6.21 -37.19
N LEU A 108 -41.41 4.93 -37.39
CA LEU A 108 -41.92 4.17 -38.54
C LEU A 108 -42.89 3.11 -38.00
N ALA A 109 -44.18 3.35 -38.22
CA ALA A 109 -45.22 2.34 -38.17
C ALA A 109 -45.13 1.51 -39.45
N ASP A 110 -45.12 0.19 -39.33
CA ASP A 110 -46.09 -0.66 -40.11
C ASP A 110 -45.88 -2.16 -39.77
N SER A 111 -47.00 -2.76 -39.41
CA SER A 111 -47.54 -4.05 -39.84
C SER A 111 -46.64 -5.27 -39.87
N LEU A 112 -46.94 -6.25 -39.00
CA LEU A 112 -47.41 -7.56 -39.46
C LEU A 112 -47.96 -8.42 -38.29
N ARG A 113 -49.18 -8.78 -38.51
CA ARG A 113 -50.09 -9.63 -37.78
C ARG A 113 -49.68 -11.10 -37.96
N ILE A 114 -49.58 -11.91 -36.90
CA ILE A 114 -49.85 -13.36 -36.95
C ILE A 114 -50.50 -13.82 -35.64
N LYS A 115 -51.51 -14.63 -35.84
CA LYS A 115 -52.54 -15.20 -34.96
C LYS A 115 -51.94 -16.17 -33.90
N SER A 116 -52.62 -16.09 -32.77
CA SER A 116 -53.13 -17.12 -31.85
C SER A 116 -52.67 -18.57 -31.98
N LEU A 117 -52.26 -19.15 -30.82
CA LEU A 117 -52.99 -20.34 -30.30
C LEU A 117 -52.80 -20.44 -28.78
N ALA A 118 -53.94 -20.71 -28.13
CA ALA A 118 -54.06 -20.88 -26.70
C ALA A 118 -53.44 -22.21 -26.25
N ASP A 119 -52.85 -22.25 -25.00
CA ASP A 119 -53.37 -23.04 -23.90
C ASP A 119 -52.60 -22.78 -22.61
N SER A 120 -53.35 -22.67 -21.54
CA SER A 120 -52.98 -22.47 -20.15
C SER A 120 -52.41 -23.74 -19.49
N PRO A 121 -51.64 -23.71 -18.36
CA PRO A 121 -52.16 -23.21 -17.09
C PRO A 121 -51.18 -22.43 -16.19
N SER A 122 -51.77 -21.52 -15.54
CA SER A 122 -51.51 -20.88 -14.23
C SER A 122 -50.32 -21.39 -13.39
N ILE A 123 -49.27 -20.58 -13.31
CA ILE A 123 -48.39 -20.56 -12.15
C ILE A 123 -48.19 -19.09 -11.75
N LYS A 124 -48.68 -18.75 -10.56
CA LYS A 124 -48.46 -17.41 -9.94
C LYS A 124 -46.97 -17.21 -9.66
N PRO A 125 -46.32 -16.14 -10.11
CA PRO A 125 -45.05 -15.72 -9.56
C PRO A 125 -45.31 -14.94 -8.25
N LEU A 126 -44.77 -15.46 -7.16
CA LEU A 126 -44.62 -14.75 -5.91
C LEU A 126 -43.54 -13.65 -6.17
N ALA A 127 -43.99 -12.44 -6.35
CA ALA A 127 -43.13 -11.28 -6.47
C ALA A 127 -42.70 -10.89 -5.04
N ASP A 128 -41.64 -11.51 -4.51
CA ASP A 128 -40.91 -10.95 -3.39
C ASP A 128 -39.95 -9.89 -3.92
N SER A 129 -40.30 -8.69 -3.52
CA SER A 129 -39.56 -7.46 -3.74
C SER A 129 -38.21 -7.56 -3.07
N LEU A 130 -37.21 -8.10 -3.74
CA LEU A 130 -35.80 -7.89 -3.38
C LEU A 130 -35.40 -6.54 -3.97
N ASN A 131 -35.51 -5.52 -3.13
CA ASN A 131 -34.91 -4.21 -3.37
C ASN A 131 -33.39 -4.38 -3.27
N ILE A 132 -32.76 -4.85 -4.36
CA ILE A 132 -31.31 -4.87 -4.50
C ILE A 132 -30.93 -3.43 -4.85
N GLU A 133 -30.60 -2.67 -3.81
CA GLU A 133 -29.87 -1.41 -4.03
C GLU A 133 -28.63 -1.74 -4.87
N PRO A 134 -28.37 -1.00 -5.95
CA PRO A 134 -27.12 -1.17 -6.67
C PRO A 134 -25.99 -0.76 -5.72
N VAL A 135 -25.30 -1.77 -5.15
CA VAL A 135 -24.00 -1.55 -4.52
C VAL A 135 -23.15 -0.96 -5.64
N ALA A 136 -22.91 0.35 -5.54
CA ALA A 136 -21.95 1.02 -6.41
C ALA A 136 -20.61 0.30 -6.22
N SER A 137 -20.32 -0.67 -7.07
CA SER A 137 -19.03 -1.32 -7.15
C SER A 137 -18.06 -0.23 -7.57
N THR A 138 -17.30 0.28 -6.60
CA THR A 138 -16.17 1.15 -6.83
C THR A 138 -15.24 0.40 -7.79
N LEU A 139 -15.26 0.76 -9.06
CA LEU A 139 -14.41 0.15 -10.09
C LEU A 139 -12.97 0.55 -9.81
N SER A 140 -12.27 -0.28 -9.03
CA SER A 140 -10.84 -0.15 -8.83
C SER A 140 -10.12 -0.50 -10.12
N ARG A 141 -9.43 0.47 -10.73
CA ARG A 141 -8.63 0.24 -11.93
C ARG A 141 -7.24 -0.25 -11.52
N GLU A 142 -7.01 -1.54 -11.64
CA GLU A 142 -5.70 -2.14 -11.41
C GLU A 142 -4.72 -1.73 -12.52
N ARG A 143 -3.59 -1.15 -12.12
CA ARG A 143 -2.49 -0.84 -13.03
C ARG A 143 -1.62 -2.09 -13.27
N PRO A 144 -0.77 -2.11 -14.32
CA PRO A 144 0.11 -3.24 -14.57
C PRO A 144 1.06 -3.50 -13.41
N ILE A 145 1.39 -4.77 -13.18
CA ILE A 145 2.39 -5.17 -12.17
C ILE A 145 3.77 -4.77 -12.66
N ILE A 146 4.50 -4.04 -11.83
CA ILE A 146 5.90 -3.66 -12.07
C ILE A 146 6.79 -4.53 -11.22
N ARG A 147 7.81 -5.12 -11.85
CA ARG A 147 8.79 -5.99 -11.19
C ARG A 147 10.12 -5.28 -10.99
N TYR A 148 10.64 -5.34 -9.78
CA TYR A 148 11.95 -4.81 -9.39
C TYR A 148 12.86 -5.94 -8.93
N ASN A 149 14.07 -6.00 -9.48
CA ASN A 149 15.13 -6.89 -9.02
C ASN A 149 16.02 -6.12 -8.04
N LEU A 150 16.13 -6.61 -6.81
CA LEU A 150 16.80 -5.94 -5.70
C LEU A 150 18.02 -6.75 -5.24
N PRO A 151 19.22 -6.45 -5.74
CA PRO A 151 20.46 -7.03 -5.20
C PRO A 151 20.82 -6.33 -3.90
N CYS A 152 20.48 -6.92 -2.76
CA CYS A 152 20.66 -6.37 -1.43
C CYS A 152 22.00 -6.85 -0.84
N ARG A 153 22.96 -5.96 -0.68
CA ARG A 153 24.23 -6.26 -0.03
C ARG A 153 24.10 -6.08 1.47
N LEU A 154 24.37 -7.14 2.24
CA LEU A 154 24.28 -7.15 3.69
C LEU A 154 25.63 -6.94 4.38
N MET A 155 26.71 -7.31 3.72
CA MET A 155 28.08 -7.16 4.24
C MET A 155 28.94 -6.36 3.27
N ASN A 156 29.93 -5.65 3.82
CA ASN A 156 30.93 -4.97 3.02
C ASN A 156 31.98 -5.97 2.48
N LYS A 157 32.97 -5.47 1.73
CA LYS A 157 34.05 -6.30 1.17
C LYS A 157 34.95 -6.96 2.24
N SER A 158 34.97 -6.40 3.44
CA SER A 158 35.74 -6.89 4.60
C SER A 158 34.94 -7.87 5.48
N GLY A 159 33.71 -8.27 5.07
CA GLY A 159 32.87 -9.18 5.83
C GLY A 159 32.13 -8.57 7.02
N HIS A 160 32.20 -7.24 7.22
CA HIS A 160 31.43 -6.57 8.28
C HIS A 160 30.02 -6.31 7.82
N THR A 161 29.04 -6.56 8.71
CA THR A 161 27.65 -6.25 8.45
C THR A 161 27.42 -4.75 8.22
N GLN A 162 26.54 -4.41 7.28
CA GLN A 162 26.08 -3.05 7.04
C GLN A 162 24.75 -2.77 7.75
N GLY A 163 24.16 -3.78 8.39
CA GLY A 163 22.95 -3.65 9.16
C GLY A 163 23.19 -3.01 10.53
N GLN A 164 22.15 -2.40 11.06
CA GLN A 164 22.12 -1.82 12.39
C GLN A 164 21.50 -2.82 13.38
N GLY A 165 22.09 -2.95 14.54
CA GLY A 165 21.58 -3.81 15.62
C GLY A 165 22.64 -4.67 16.29
N ILE A 166 22.24 -5.43 17.31
CA ILE A 166 23.10 -6.31 18.10
C ILE A 166 22.74 -7.79 17.89
N ASN A 167 21.50 -8.18 18.17
CA ASN A 167 21.01 -9.55 18.02
C ASN A 167 20.37 -9.77 16.66
N TYR A 168 19.73 -8.75 16.14
CA TYR A 168 19.14 -8.69 14.80
C TYR A 168 19.79 -7.54 14.05
N TYR A 169 20.10 -7.76 12.77
CA TYR A 169 20.62 -6.74 11.89
C TYR A 169 19.50 -6.25 10.98
N GLN A 170 19.19 -4.98 11.07
CA GLN A 170 18.18 -4.33 10.24
C GLN A 170 18.85 -3.60 9.08
N TYR A 171 18.29 -3.79 7.90
CA TYR A 171 18.71 -3.16 6.65
C TYR A 171 17.52 -2.47 6.01
N GLU A 172 17.77 -1.37 5.30
CA GLU A 172 16.80 -0.71 4.46
C GLU A 172 17.36 -0.56 3.04
N PHE A 173 16.55 -0.92 2.04
CA PHE A 173 16.90 -0.81 0.63
C PHE A 173 15.82 -0.01 -0.11
N ILE A 174 16.22 0.89 -1.01
CA ILE A 174 15.29 1.62 -1.85
C ILE A 174 14.79 0.69 -2.93
N VAL A 175 13.48 0.56 -3.08
CA VAL A 175 12.83 -0.20 -4.15
C VAL A 175 12.56 0.73 -5.33
N ALA A 176 11.79 1.79 -5.10
CA ALA A 176 11.41 2.75 -6.13
C ALA A 176 10.92 4.07 -5.53
N ASP A 177 10.92 5.10 -6.35
CA ASP A 177 10.18 6.33 -6.13
C ASP A 177 9.00 6.34 -7.10
N ILE A 178 7.78 6.42 -6.59
CA ILE A 178 6.57 6.37 -7.41
C ILE A 178 5.63 7.52 -7.10
N PRO A 179 5.01 8.13 -8.12
CA PRO A 179 3.92 9.08 -7.91
C PRO A 179 2.65 8.31 -7.55
N LEU A 180 1.99 8.72 -6.47
CA LEU A 180 0.70 8.20 -6.03
C LEU A 180 -0.26 9.37 -5.85
N ASN A 181 -1.53 9.12 -6.14
CA ASN A 181 -2.62 10.05 -5.89
C ASN A 181 -3.36 9.66 -4.62
N ALA A 182 -4.03 10.62 -4.01
CA ALA A 182 -4.93 10.34 -2.90
C ALA A 182 -5.96 9.27 -3.30
N GLY A 183 -6.15 8.28 -2.44
CA GLY A 183 -7.00 7.13 -2.70
C GLY A 183 -6.30 5.95 -3.40
N ASP A 184 -5.11 6.12 -3.98
CA ASP A 184 -4.33 5.00 -4.51
C ASP A 184 -3.90 4.06 -3.38
N SER A 185 -4.03 2.76 -3.58
CA SER A 185 -3.50 1.72 -2.70
C SER A 185 -2.44 0.88 -3.43
N LEU A 186 -1.61 0.15 -2.67
CA LEU A 186 -0.56 -0.68 -3.24
C LEU A 186 -0.68 -2.13 -2.77
N ARG A 187 -0.47 -3.05 -3.71
CA ARG A 187 -0.20 -4.45 -3.41
C ARG A 187 1.24 -4.76 -3.78
N ILE A 188 2.03 -5.24 -2.81
CA ILE A 188 3.45 -5.50 -2.99
C ILE A 188 3.73 -6.94 -2.59
N GLY A 189 4.19 -7.76 -3.53
CA GLY A 189 4.62 -9.12 -3.29
C GLY A 189 6.14 -9.21 -3.35
N ILE A 190 6.76 -9.83 -2.35
CA ILE A 190 8.22 -9.99 -2.30
C ILE A 190 8.58 -11.45 -2.13
N ARG A 191 9.53 -11.92 -2.95
CA ARG A 191 10.12 -13.26 -2.86
C ARG A 191 11.63 -13.18 -3.06
N HIS A 192 12.35 -14.17 -2.56
CA HIS A 192 13.79 -14.23 -2.83
C HIS A 192 14.10 -14.94 -4.15
N ASP A 193 15.20 -14.55 -4.79
CA ASP A 193 15.73 -15.19 -6.01
C ASP A 193 17.15 -15.74 -5.77
N MET A 194 17.31 -16.43 -4.67
CA MET A 194 18.55 -17.11 -4.33
C MET A 194 18.57 -18.53 -4.94
N LYS A 195 19.77 -19.10 -5.12
CA LYS A 195 19.91 -20.49 -5.61
C LYS A 195 19.39 -21.52 -4.60
N ARG A 196 19.38 -21.17 -3.31
CA ARG A 196 18.93 -22.05 -2.22
C ARG A 196 17.41 -22.01 -2.11
N GLU A 197 16.80 -23.19 -1.94
CA GLU A 197 15.34 -23.29 -1.80
C GLU A 197 14.82 -22.68 -0.49
N ILE A 198 15.53 -22.89 0.61
CA ILE A 198 15.15 -22.36 1.93
C ILE A 198 16.28 -21.49 2.46
N LEU A 199 15.98 -20.24 2.82
CA LEU A 199 16.93 -19.29 3.39
C LEU A 199 16.76 -19.21 4.92
N PRO A 200 17.72 -19.73 5.70
CA PRO A 200 17.71 -19.59 7.15
C PRO A 200 18.20 -18.22 7.60
N GLY A 201 17.92 -17.86 8.84
CA GLY A 201 18.50 -16.68 9.48
C GLY A 201 17.88 -15.34 9.07
N LEU A 202 16.78 -15.36 8.34
CA LEU A 202 15.92 -14.20 8.12
C LEU A 202 14.86 -14.17 9.22
N SER A 203 14.59 -12.99 9.78
CA SER A 203 13.60 -12.82 10.86
C SER A 203 12.33 -12.16 10.36
N ASP A 204 12.47 -11.03 9.68
CA ASP A 204 11.34 -10.25 9.23
C ASP A 204 11.66 -9.58 7.89
N LEU A 205 10.61 -9.39 7.11
CA LEU A 205 10.62 -8.58 5.91
C LEU A 205 9.58 -7.46 6.07
N GLY A 206 9.92 -6.25 5.64
CA GLY A 206 9.03 -5.10 5.80
C GLY A 206 8.98 -4.17 4.60
N ILE A 207 7.91 -3.40 4.55
CA ILE A 207 7.74 -2.28 3.63
C ILE A 207 7.59 -1.00 4.42
N ILE A 208 8.34 0.01 3.99
CA ILE A 208 8.34 1.36 4.54
C ILE A 208 8.07 2.32 3.39
N ILE A 209 7.06 3.18 3.53
CA ILE A 209 6.69 4.18 2.52
C ILE A 209 6.79 5.55 3.16
N ARG A 210 7.56 6.42 2.52
CA ARG A 210 7.75 7.80 2.99
C ARG A 210 7.38 8.78 1.88
N LYS A 211 6.63 9.81 2.23
CA LYS A 211 6.39 10.94 1.33
C LYS A 211 7.68 11.76 1.21
N LYS A 212 8.04 12.15 -0.01
CA LYS A 212 9.21 13.00 -0.29
C LYS A 212 8.87 14.48 -0.23
#